data_b46f9abe9c0277906a80877168fdaace
#
_entry.id   b46f9abe9c0277906a80877168fdaace
#
_cell.length_a   1.000
_cell.length_b   1.000
_cell.length_c   1.000
_cell.angle_alpha   90.00
_cell.angle_beta   90.00
_cell.angle_gamma   90.00
#
_symmetry.space_group_name_H-M   'P 1'
#
loop_
_entity.id
_entity.type
_entity.pdbx_description
1 polymer ?
#
loop_
_entity_poly.entity_id
_entity_poly.type
_entity_poly.pdbx_seq_one_letter_code
_entity_poly.pdbx_strand_id
1 'polypeptide(L)'
;KEYLENKFKLSKVDGPYYERISNLIKRRFKLKSLNFSNTKEIMPYVNEMFDLFNKTYVTLSSYVPISENQIDYFKKKYINFINPDFIKFVVDENGKLVAFGIMMPSFSEALQKAKGKLFPFGIFHLLKAKKNPKTVTSYLIGVDPEYQNKGLTAIIFSDFTTSFNAIGVETVIRTPELEDNNAIHQLWKNFDPITHKRRRTYKMNIEDYPVK
;
A
#
# COMPACT_ATOMS: atom_id res chain seq x y z
N LYS A 1 -0.89 -20.73 9.36
CA LYS A 1 -1.69 -19.53 9.11
C LYS A 1 -2.02 -19.43 7.64
N GLU A 2 -3.19 -18.90 7.32
CA GLU A 2 -3.62 -18.62 5.95
C GLU A 2 -3.56 -17.14 5.65
N TYR A 3 -3.23 -16.83 4.38
CA TYR A 3 -3.18 -15.48 3.85
C TYR A 3 -3.98 -15.43 2.55
N LEU A 4 -4.81 -14.40 2.42
CA LEU A 4 -5.61 -14.14 1.24
C LEU A 4 -4.97 -13.01 0.43
N GLU A 5 -4.82 -13.22 -0.86
CA GLU A 5 -4.43 -12.19 -1.80
C GLU A 5 -5.64 -11.86 -2.69
N ASN A 6 -6.16 -10.67 -2.52
CA ASN A 6 -7.38 -10.23 -3.20
C ASN A 6 -7.04 -9.21 -4.28
N LYS A 7 -7.91 -9.11 -5.28
CA LYS A 7 -7.83 -8.08 -6.32
C LYS A 7 -9.21 -7.50 -6.61
N PHE A 8 -9.26 -6.27 -7.09
CA PHE A 8 -10.49 -5.65 -7.57
C PHE A 8 -10.20 -4.74 -8.77
N LYS A 9 -11.25 -4.44 -9.53
CA LYS A 9 -11.17 -3.47 -10.63
C LYS A 9 -11.32 -2.06 -10.09
N LEU A 10 -10.46 -1.14 -10.52
CA LEU A 10 -10.55 0.27 -10.11
C LEU A 10 -11.91 0.88 -10.47
N SER A 11 -12.52 0.44 -11.59
CA SER A 11 -13.86 0.86 -12.01
C SER A 11 -15.00 0.48 -11.06
N LYS A 12 -14.74 -0.39 -10.07
CA LYS A 12 -15.69 -0.73 -9.00
C LYS A 12 -15.64 0.24 -7.82
N VAL A 13 -14.64 1.11 -7.79
CA VAL A 13 -14.50 2.13 -6.75
C VAL A 13 -15.39 3.31 -7.12
N ASP A 14 -16.34 3.64 -6.27
CA ASP A 14 -17.17 4.84 -6.42
C ASP A 14 -16.34 6.09 -6.09
N GLY A 15 -15.62 6.60 -7.09
CA GLY A 15 -14.75 7.76 -6.95
C GLY A 15 -15.48 9.00 -6.38
N PRO A 16 -16.63 9.43 -6.94
CA PRO A 16 -17.42 10.53 -6.42
C PRO A 16 -17.84 10.36 -4.96
N TYR A 17 -18.22 9.15 -4.56
CA TYR A 17 -18.56 8.86 -3.16
C TYR A 17 -17.33 9.08 -2.25
N TYR A 18 -16.17 8.50 -2.59
CA TYR A 18 -14.95 8.64 -1.79
C TYR A 18 -14.44 10.07 -1.75
N GLU A 19 -14.56 10.83 -2.84
CA GLU A 19 -14.21 12.24 -2.88
C GLU A 19 -15.08 13.07 -1.92
N ARG A 20 -16.39 12.87 -1.95
CA ARG A 20 -17.33 13.54 -1.05
C ARG A 20 -17.02 13.24 0.41
N ILE A 21 -16.82 11.96 0.76
CA ILE A 21 -16.50 11.55 2.13
C ILE A 21 -15.12 12.09 2.56
N SER A 22 -14.13 12.04 1.69
CA SER A 22 -12.80 12.62 1.91
C SER A 22 -12.91 14.10 2.30
N ASN A 23 -13.66 14.89 1.53
CA ASN A 23 -13.84 16.30 1.78
C ASN A 23 -14.54 16.58 3.12
N LEU A 24 -15.54 15.78 3.48
CA LEU A 24 -16.22 15.89 4.79
C LEU A 24 -15.26 15.60 5.94
N ILE A 25 -14.47 14.54 5.84
CA ILE A 25 -13.52 14.13 6.89
C ILE A 25 -12.40 15.16 7.02
N LYS A 26 -11.83 15.62 5.91
CA LYS A 26 -10.80 16.68 5.89
C LYS A 26 -11.28 17.93 6.63
N ARG A 27 -12.52 18.38 6.37
CA ARG A 27 -13.12 19.54 7.05
C ARG A 27 -13.35 19.28 8.54
N ARG A 28 -13.95 18.12 8.87
CA ARG A 28 -14.31 17.79 10.25
C ARG A 28 -13.12 17.68 11.19
N PHE A 29 -12.03 17.12 10.73
CA PHE A 29 -10.83 16.84 11.53
C PHE A 29 -9.66 17.75 11.16
N LYS A 30 -9.89 18.79 10.35
CA LYS A 30 -8.88 19.76 9.88
C LYS A 30 -7.65 19.07 9.24
N LEU A 31 -7.90 18.05 8.42
CA LEU A 31 -6.86 17.25 7.79
C LEU A 31 -6.51 17.78 6.40
N LYS A 32 -5.29 17.51 5.96
CA LYS A 32 -4.81 17.83 4.62
C LYS A 32 -4.12 16.63 3.98
N SER A 33 -4.41 16.37 2.69
CA SER A 33 -3.60 15.46 1.88
C SER A 33 -2.34 16.19 1.41
N LEU A 34 -1.21 15.50 1.47
CA LEU A 34 0.03 15.98 0.87
C LEU A 34 0.15 15.44 -0.55
N ASN A 35 0.42 16.33 -1.49
CA ASN A 35 0.72 15.99 -2.88
C ASN A 35 2.19 16.32 -3.16
N PHE A 36 2.89 15.39 -3.79
CA PHE A 36 4.31 15.51 -4.05
C PHE A 36 4.56 15.51 -5.56
N SER A 37 5.37 16.44 -6.03
CA SER A 37 5.79 16.53 -7.43
C SER A 37 7.00 15.64 -7.71
N ASN A 38 7.79 15.34 -6.69
CA ASN A 38 8.99 14.52 -6.79
C ASN A 38 9.30 13.82 -5.47
N THR A 39 10.17 12.83 -5.54
CA THR A 39 10.54 11.98 -4.39
C THR A 39 11.26 12.73 -3.27
N LYS A 40 11.97 13.83 -3.60
CA LYS A 40 12.69 14.61 -2.58
C LYS A 40 11.74 15.27 -1.58
N GLU A 41 10.55 15.63 -2.04
CA GLU A 41 9.51 16.22 -1.18
C GLU A 41 8.92 15.22 -0.18
N ILE A 42 9.02 13.92 -0.45
CA ILE A 42 8.56 12.84 0.44
C ILE A 42 9.58 12.59 1.57
N MET A 43 10.87 12.79 1.30
CA MET A 43 11.96 12.43 2.22
C MET A 43 11.81 12.96 3.64
N PRO A 44 11.36 14.21 3.89
CA PRO A 44 11.15 14.73 5.23
C PRO A 44 10.15 13.92 6.07
N TYR A 45 9.16 13.32 5.43
CA TYR A 45 8.09 12.56 6.09
C TYR A 45 8.40 11.08 6.29
N VAL A 46 9.50 10.57 5.72
CA VAL A 46 9.76 9.11 5.69
C VAL A 46 9.97 8.54 7.09
N ASN A 47 10.68 9.23 7.98
CA ASN A 47 10.86 8.77 9.35
C ASN A 47 9.52 8.70 10.07
N GLU A 48 8.75 9.78 10.02
CA GLU A 48 7.43 9.85 10.64
C GLU A 48 6.47 8.78 10.08
N MET A 49 6.57 8.48 8.80
CA MET A 49 5.82 7.38 8.18
C MET A 49 6.20 6.02 8.77
N PHE A 50 7.50 5.74 8.99
CA PHE A 50 7.92 4.49 9.61
C PHE A 50 7.56 4.41 11.10
N ASP A 51 7.60 5.53 11.82
CA ASP A 51 7.12 5.60 13.19
C ASP A 51 5.61 5.29 13.25
N LEU A 52 4.83 5.90 12.36
CA LEU A 52 3.40 5.64 12.24
C LEU A 52 3.14 4.18 11.81
N PHE A 53 3.94 3.63 10.91
CA PHE A 53 3.89 2.22 10.55
C PHE A 53 4.11 1.33 11.77
N ASN A 54 5.19 1.53 12.52
CA ASN A 54 5.49 0.79 13.73
C ASN A 54 4.34 0.88 14.74
N LYS A 55 3.79 2.08 14.95
CA LYS A 55 2.65 2.32 15.85
C LYS A 55 1.38 1.59 15.41
N THR A 56 1.12 1.54 14.12
CA THR A 56 -0.12 0.97 13.55
C THR A 56 -0.08 -0.56 13.52
N TYR A 57 1.07 -1.14 13.23
CA TYR A 57 1.21 -2.58 12.99
C TYR A 57 1.60 -3.40 14.22
N VAL A 58 1.87 -2.76 15.35
CA VAL A 58 2.30 -3.42 16.60
C VAL A 58 1.33 -4.49 17.11
N THR A 59 0.05 -4.38 16.78
CA THR A 59 -0.99 -5.33 17.21
C THR A 59 -1.05 -6.61 16.37
N LEU A 60 -0.34 -6.67 15.23
CA LEU A 60 -0.33 -7.84 14.38
C LEU A 60 0.59 -8.93 14.94
N SER A 61 0.09 -10.14 15.08
CA SER A 61 0.75 -11.28 15.76
C SER A 61 2.12 -11.70 15.21
N SER A 62 2.49 -11.27 14.02
CA SER A 62 3.78 -11.58 13.38
C SER A 62 4.60 -10.34 13.07
N TYR A 63 4.20 -9.20 13.63
CA TYR A 63 4.89 -7.94 13.40
C TYR A 63 6.17 -7.83 14.23
N VAL A 64 7.22 -7.34 13.59
CA VAL A 64 8.48 -6.96 14.23
C VAL A 64 8.75 -5.50 13.87
N PRO A 65 8.99 -4.62 14.86
CA PRO A 65 9.28 -3.21 14.60
C PRO A 65 10.46 -3.04 13.64
N ILE A 66 10.32 -2.12 12.70
CA ILE A 66 11.39 -1.76 11.78
C ILE A 66 12.40 -0.89 12.54
N SER A 67 13.65 -1.31 12.53
CA SER A 67 14.75 -0.59 13.18
C SER A 67 15.23 0.60 12.33
N GLU A 68 15.92 1.57 12.95
CA GLU A 68 16.49 2.73 12.26
C GLU A 68 17.42 2.33 11.10
N ASN A 69 18.26 1.33 11.30
CA ASN A 69 19.14 0.82 10.22
C ASN A 69 18.34 0.27 9.03
N GLN A 70 17.21 -0.37 9.28
CA GLN A 70 16.31 -0.84 8.22
C GLN A 70 15.60 0.34 7.54
N ILE A 71 15.19 1.35 8.30
CA ILE A 71 14.59 2.58 7.76
C ILE A 71 15.57 3.25 6.80
N ASP A 72 16.82 3.44 7.20
CA ASP A 72 17.86 4.04 6.34
C ASP A 72 18.15 3.20 5.10
N TYR A 73 18.14 1.88 5.21
CA TYR A 73 18.25 1.00 4.06
C TYR A 73 17.06 1.17 3.10
N PHE A 74 15.83 1.21 3.62
CA PHE A 74 14.63 1.39 2.81
C PHE A 74 14.59 2.76 2.13
N LYS A 75 15.00 3.83 2.81
CA LYS A 75 15.13 5.17 2.22
C LYS A 75 16.04 5.15 1.01
N LYS A 76 17.24 4.61 1.16
CA LYS A 76 18.25 4.57 0.08
C LYS A 76 17.81 3.70 -1.09
N LYS A 77 17.19 2.56 -0.81
CA LYS A 77 16.91 1.53 -1.82
C LYS A 77 15.57 1.71 -2.52
N TYR A 78 14.55 2.12 -1.80
CA TYR A 78 13.17 2.10 -2.32
C TYR A 78 12.54 3.47 -2.48
N ILE A 79 12.68 4.37 -1.53
CA ILE A 79 11.97 5.65 -1.56
C ILE A 79 12.38 6.47 -2.80
N ASN A 80 13.65 6.51 -3.14
CA ASN A 80 14.13 7.20 -4.35
C ASN A 80 13.59 6.61 -5.67
N PHE A 81 12.97 5.43 -5.62
CA PHE A 81 12.49 4.72 -6.79
C PHE A 81 10.97 4.78 -6.97
N ILE A 82 10.24 5.12 -5.91
CA ILE A 82 8.78 5.17 -5.92
C ILE A 82 8.33 6.47 -6.58
N ASN A 83 7.43 6.37 -7.57
CA ASN A 83 6.77 7.54 -8.11
C ASN A 83 5.87 8.16 -7.01
N PRO A 84 5.90 9.48 -6.79
CA PRO A 84 5.07 10.18 -5.81
C PRO A 84 3.58 9.87 -5.90
N ASP A 85 3.06 9.62 -7.09
CA ASP A 85 1.65 9.24 -7.30
C ASP A 85 1.22 7.98 -6.53
N PHE A 86 2.18 7.13 -6.15
CA PHE A 86 1.95 5.87 -5.43
C PHE A 86 2.13 5.98 -3.92
N ILE A 87 2.39 7.19 -3.41
CA ILE A 87 2.45 7.49 -1.98
C ILE A 87 1.42 8.56 -1.66
N LYS A 88 0.58 8.31 -0.65
CA LYS A 88 -0.40 9.28 -0.16
C LYS A 88 -0.22 9.47 1.33
N PHE A 89 -0.11 10.72 1.74
CA PHE A 89 0.04 11.13 3.13
C PHE A 89 -1.08 12.08 3.52
N VAL A 90 -1.56 11.92 4.76
CA VAL A 90 -2.54 12.81 5.37
C VAL A 90 -1.96 13.36 6.66
N VAL A 91 -1.97 14.68 6.79
CA VAL A 91 -1.49 15.38 7.99
C VAL A 91 -2.62 16.12 8.69
N ASP A 92 -2.46 16.34 9.99
CA ASP A 92 -3.36 17.18 10.78
C ASP A 92 -3.04 18.68 10.63
N GLU A 93 -3.72 19.53 11.39
CA GLU A 93 -3.55 20.99 11.37
C GLU A 93 -2.14 21.45 11.83
N ASN A 94 -1.42 20.62 12.57
CA ASN A 94 -0.06 20.88 13.05
C ASN A 94 1.01 20.35 12.07
N GLY A 95 0.60 19.70 10.99
CA GLY A 95 1.50 19.10 10.01
C GLY A 95 2.00 17.69 10.39
N LYS A 96 1.49 17.09 11.48
CA LYS A 96 1.81 15.73 11.91
C LYS A 96 1.16 14.71 10.99
N LEU A 97 1.91 13.69 10.57
CA LEU A 97 1.41 12.60 9.74
C LEU A 97 0.45 11.70 10.54
N VAL A 98 -0.80 11.60 10.09
CA VAL A 98 -1.85 10.82 10.77
C VAL A 98 -2.36 9.64 9.95
N ALA A 99 -2.09 9.62 8.64
CA ALA A 99 -2.37 8.45 7.80
C ALA A 99 -1.46 8.42 6.59
N PHE A 100 -1.16 7.21 6.12
CA PHE A 100 -0.40 7.00 4.90
C PHE A 100 -0.92 5.80 4.11
N GLY A 101 -0.65 5.82 2.79
CA GLY A 101 -0.85 4.69 1.89
C GLY A 101 0.32 4.58 0.93
N ILE A 102 0.78 3.35 0.68
CA ILE A 102 1.82 3.04 -0.29
C ILE A 102 1.32 1.95 -1.21
N MET A 103 1.35 2.26 -2.49
CA MET A 103 1.08 1.31 -3.57
C MET A 103 2.26 1.29 -4.54
N MET A 104 2.35 0.28 -5.38
CA MET A 104 3.42 0.18 -6.37
C MET A 104 2.89 -0.43 -7.68
N PRO A 105 3.49 -0.07 -8.84
CA PRO A 105 3.23 -0.78 -10.09
C PRO A 105 3.48 -2.28 -9.95
N SER A 106 2.61 -3.10 -10.48
CA SER A 106 2.88 -4.53 -10.61
C SER A 106 3.83 -4.78 -11.77
N PHE A 107 4.97 -5.40 -11.49
CA PHE A 107 5.93 -5.81 -12.51
C PHE A 107 5.74 -7.26 -12.98
N SER A 108 4.73 -7.98 -12.49
CA SER A 108 4.54 -9.42 -12.76
C SER A 108 4.45 -9.74 -14.24
N GLU A 109 3.61 -9.02 -14.98
CA GLU A 109 3.47 -9.23 -16.43
C GLU A 109 4.75 -8.85 -17.22
N ALA A 110 5.40 -7.77 -16.79
CA ALA A 110 6.65 -7.32 -17.40
C ALA A 110 7.77 -8.35 -17.22
N LEU A 111 7.88 -8.93 -16.02
CA LEU A 111 8.84 -9.98 -15.71
C LEU A 111 8.54 -11.28 -16.46
N GLN A 112 7.27 -11.66 -16.62
CA GLN A 112 6.86 -12.80 -17.42
C GLN A 112 7.23 -12.61 -18.89
N LYS A 113 6.93 -11.44 -19.49
CA LYS A 113 7.32 -11.12 -20.86
C LYS A 113 8.83 -11.13 -21.05
N ALA A 114 9.56 -10.65 -20.07
CA ALA A 114 11.02 -10.67 -20.05
C ALA A 114 11.61 -12.07 -19.78
N LYS A 115 10.79 -13.09 -19.44
CA LYS A 115 11.25 -14.44 -19.02
C LYS A 115 12.31 -14.37 -17.91
N GLY A 116 12.19 -13.40 -16.99
CA GLY A 116 13.14 -13.14 -15.93
C GLY A 116 14.48 -12.51 -16.37
N LYS A 117 14.70 -12.23 -17.65
CA LYS A 117 15.93 -11.63 -18.18
C LYS A 117 15.76 -10.13 -18.40
N LEU A 118 16.61 -9.30 -17.78
CA LEU A 118 16.56 -7.84 -17.93
C LEU A 118 17.11 -7.40 -19.30
N PHE A 119 18.19 -8.01 -19.75
CA PHE A 119 18.86 -7.64 -20.98
C PHE A 119 18.70 -8.71 -22.07
N PRO A 120 18.65 -8.30 -23.36
CA PRO A 120 18.68 -6.91 -23.83
C PRO A 120 17.33 -6.19 -23.77
N PHE A 121 16.19 -6.88 -23.83
CA PHE A 121 14.87 -6.26 -24.03
C PHE A 121 13.97 -6.21 -22.80
N GLY A 122 14.26 -7.00 -21.76
CA GLY A 122 13.43 -7.08 -20.55
C GLY A 122 13.30 -5.75 -19.81
N ILE A 123 14.34 -4.93 -19.83
CA ILE A 123 14.35 -3.60 -19.20
C ILE A 123 13.23 -2.69 -19.77
N PHE A 124 12.93 -2.76 -21.07
CA PHE A 124 11.88 -1.94 -21.68
C PHE A 124 10.49 -2.32 -21.17
N HIS A 125 10.24 -3.62 -20.93
CA HIS A 125 8.98 -4.08 -20.32
C HIS A 125 8.80 -3.52 -18.91
N LEU A 126 9.87 -3.49 -18.11
CA LEU A 126 9.84 -2.95 -16.75
C LEU A 126 9.65 -1.42 -16.74
N LEU A 127 10.36 -0.69 -17.60
CA LEU A 127 10.21 0.76 -17.71
C LEU A 127 8.80 1.14 -18.17
N LYS A 128 8.22 0.40 -19.11
CA LYS A 128 6.83 0.59 -19.54
C LYS A 128 5.85 0.33 -18.39
N ALA A 129 6.02 -0.77 -17.64
CA ALA A 129 5.18 -1.10 -16.50
C ALA A 129 5.31 -0.06 -15.36
N LYS A 130 6.50 0.51 -15.17
CA LYS A 130 6.74 1.59 -14.20
C LYS A 130 6.01 2.88 -14.60
N LYS A 131 6.06 3.25 -15.88
CA LYS A 131 5.50 4.52 -16.37
C LYS A 131 3.98 4.48 -16.51
N ASN A 132 3.43 3.39 -17.05
CA ASN A 132 2.01 3.24 -17.35
C ASN A 132 1.49 1.89 -16.82
N PRO A 133 1.40 1.70 -15.50
CA PRO A 133 0.95 0.43 -14.93
C PRO A 133 -0.55 0.25 -15.16
N LYS A 134 -0.94 -0.91 -15.69
CA LYS A 134 -2.34 -1.35 -15.73
C LYS A 134 -2.80 -2.00 -14.43
N THR A 135 -1.84 -2.51 -13.68
CA THR A 135 -2.08 -3.15 -12.39
C THR A 135 -1.15 -2.55 -11.35
N VAL A 136 -1.70 -2.22 -10.19
CA VAL A 136 -0.96 -1.76 -9.02
C VAL A 136 -1.15 -2.72 -7.87
N THR A 137 -0.18 -2.76 -6.97
CA THR A 137 -0.23 -3.55 -5.74
C THR A 137 -0.27 -2.61 -4.55
N SER A 138 -1.27 -2.79 -3.68
CA SER A 138 -1.36 -2.11 -2.39
C SER A 138 -0.43 -2.79 -1.41
N TYR A 139 0.57 -2.08 -0.91
CA TYR A 139 1.57 -2.63 0.00
C TYR A 139 1.26 -2.31 1.45
N LEU A 140 1.09 -1.04 1.77
CA LEU A 140 0.93 -0.58 3.14
C LEU A 140 -0.17 0.48 3.20
N ILE A 141 -0.94 0.42 4.27
CA ILE A 141 -1.88 1.48 4.65
C ILE A 141 -1.86 1.56 6.17
N GLY A 142 -1.70 2.75 6.72
CA GLY A 142 -1.68 2.98 8.15
C GLY A 142 -2.46 4.23 8.52
N VAL A 143 -3.14 4.16 9.66
CA VAL A 143 -3.87 5.28 10.27
C VAL A 143 -3.51 5.33 11.73
N ASP A 144 -3.11 6.49 12.22
CA ASP A 144 -2.80 6.71 13.63
C ASP A 144 -3.94 6.18 14.51
N PRO A 145 -3.66 5.39 15.55
CA PRO A 145 -4.68 4.86 16.45
C PRO A 145 -5.69 5.90 16.97
N GLU A 146 -5.26 7.15 17.18
CA GLU A 146 -6.14 8.24 17.58
C GLU A 146 -7.17 8.64 16.51
N TYR A 147 -6.88 8.32 15.25
CA TYR A 147 -7.72 8.62 14.08
C TYR A 147 -8.39 7.38 13.48
N GLN A 148 -8.18 6.19 14.05
CA GLN A 148 -8.88 4.99 13.61
C GLN A 148 -10.39 5.14 13.79
N ASN A 149 -11.15 4.45 12.96
CA ASN A 149 -12.63 4.52 12.90
C ASN A 149 -13.22 5.91 12.59
N LYS A 150 -12.40 6.92 12.26
CA LYS A 150 -12.84 8.25 11.83
C LYS A 150 -12.93 8.39 10.31
N GLY A 151 -12.71 7.30 9.56
CA GLY A 151 -12.87 7.24 8.11
C GLY A 151 -11.70 7.80 7.29
N LEU A 152 -10.51 8.04 7.89
CA LEU A 152 -9.35 8.62 7.19
C LEU A 152 -8.92 7.81 5.95
N THR A 153 -9.18 6.52 5.95
CA THR A 153 -8.90 5.67 4.78
C THR A 153 -9.65 6.10 3.51
N ALA A 154 -10.81 6.76 3.67
CA ALA A 154 -11.53 7.31 2.52
C ALA A 154 -10.75 8.45 1.85
N ILE A 155 -9.95 9.21 2.60
CA ILE A 155 -9.06 10.23 2.04
C ILE A 155 -7.99 9.55 1.17
N ILE A 156 -7.33 8.52 1.72
CA ILE A 156 -6.30 7.75 1.02
C ILE A 156 -6.86 7.12 -0.27
N PHE A 157 -8.06 6.53 -0.21
CA PHE A 157 -8.70 5.92 -1.38
C PHE A 157 -9.11 6.94 -2.43
N SER A 158 -9.66 8.08 -2.02
CA SER A 158 -9.99 9.19 -2.92
C SER A 158 -8.76 9.67 -3.67
N ASP A 159 -7.66 9.92 -2.95
CA ASP A 159 -6.42 10.44 -3.52
C ASP A 159 -5.77 9.41 -4.48
N PHE A 160 -5.78 8.12 -4.14
CA PHE A 160 -5.30 7.05 -5.04
C PHE A 160 -6.20 6.90 -6.27
N THR A 161 -7.51 6.90 -6.09
CA THR A 161 -8.47 6.73 -7.21
C THR A 161 -8.27 7.85 -8.23
N THR A 162 -8.10 9.09 -7.77
CA THR A 162 -7.82 10.25 -8.63
C THR A 162 -6.53 10.06 -9.42
N SER A 163 -5.42 9.75 -8.73
CA SER A 163 -4.12 9.54 -9.39
C SER A 163 -4.14 8.36 -10.36
N PHE A 164 -4.77 7.26 -9.98
CA PHE A 164 -4.79 6.03 -10.78
C PHE A 164 -5.68 6.12 -12.01
N ASN A 165 -6.81 6.82 -11.91
CA ASN A 165 -7.65 7.11 -13.08
C ASN A 165 -6.88 7.97 -14.09
N ALA A 166 -6.12 8.96 -13.62
CA ALA A 166 -5.33 9.84 -14.49
C ALA A 166 -4.25 9.09 -15.30
N ILE A 167 -3.65 8.03 -14.73
CA ILE A 167 -2.61 7.23 -15.40
C ILE A 167 -3.14 5.92 -16.00
N GLY A 168 -4.45 5.67 -15.94
CA GLY A 168 -5.12 4.55 -16.58
C GLY A 168 -4.88 3.19 -15.93
N VAL A 169 -4.79 3.13 -14.60
CA VAL A 169 -4.77 1.88 -13.81
C VAL A 169 -6.15 1.21 -13.90
N GLU A 170 -6.15 -0.10 -14.07
CA GLU A 170 -7.38 -0.89 -14.22
C GLU A 170 -7.64 -1.83 -13.04
N THR A 171 -6.58 -2.34 -12.42
CA THR A 171 -6.68 -3.38 -11.39
C THR A 171 -5.80 -3.04 -10.20
N VAL A 172 -6.35 -3.22 -9.01
CA VAL A 172 -5.59 -3.15 -7.74
C VAL A 172 -5.50 -4.56 -7.16
N ILE A 173 -4.27 -4.99 -6.85
CA ILE A 173 -3.98 -6.22 -6.11
C ILE A 173 -3.60 -5.82 -4.69
N ARG A 174 -4.12 -6.53 -3.70
CA ARG A 174 -3.71 -6.36 -2.32
C ARG A 174 -2.61 -7.35 -1.98
N THR A 175 -1.62 -6.95 -1.19
CA THR A 175 -0.63 -7.89 -0.65
C THR A 175 -1.32 -8.95 0.21
N PRO A 176 -0.68 -10.12 0.43
CA PRO A 176 -1.27 -11.17 1.26
C PRO A 176 -1.63 -10.66 2.66
N GLU A 177 -2.88 -10.79 3.02
CA GLU A 177 -3.45 -10.39 4.31
C GLU A 177 -3.83 -11.64 5.10
N LEU A 178 -3.61 -11.62 6.41
CA LEU A 178 -4.06 -12.71 7.29
C LEU A 178 -5.57 -12.89 7.14
N GLU A 179 -6.01 -14.14 7.01
CA GLU A 179 -7.44 -14.47 6.85
C GLU A 179 -8.29 -13.99 8.04
N ASP A 180 -7.71 -13.94 9.23
CA ASP A 180 -8.35 -13.48 10.47
C ASP A 180 -8.26 -11.97 10.71
N ASN A 181 -7.63 -11.20 9.80
CA ASN A 181 -7.55 -9.74 9.89
C ASN A 181 -8.85 -9.08 9.41
N ASN A 182 -9.89 -9.14 10.25
CA ASN A 182 -11.21 -8.61 9.92
C ASN A 182 -11.19 -7.10 9.63
N ALA A 183 -10.33 -6.33 10.29
CA ALA A 183 -10.25 -4.89 10.09
C ALA A 183 -9.89 -4.54 8.65
N ILE A 184 -8.88 -5.21 8.09
CA ILE A 184 -8.45 -4.97 6.72
C ILE A 184 -9.49 -5.49 5.70
N HIS A 185 -10.16 -6.61 6.00
CA HIS A 185 -11.21 -7.14 5.12
C HIS A 185 -12.43 -6.22 5.03
N GLN A 186 -12.86 -5.63 6.15
CA GLN A 186 -13.95 -4.65 6.17
C GLN A 186 -13.59 -3.38 5.37
N LEU A 187 -12.34 -2.95 5.40
CA LEU A 187 -11.85 -1.79 4.67
C LEU A 187 -12.10 -1.91 3.16
N TRP A 188 -11.94 -3.13 2.62
CA TRP A 188 -12.02 -3.38 1.17
C TRP A 188 -13.40 -3.90 0.72
N LYS A 189 -14.31 -4.16 1.62
CA LYS A 189 -15.60 -4.80 1.35
C LYS A 189 -16.38 -4.15 0.20
N ASN A 190 -16.34 -2.82 0.12
CA ASN A 190 -17.11 -2.05 -0.84
C ASN A 190 -16.51 -2.04 -2.26
N PHE A 191 -15.36 -2.68 -2.49
CA PHE A 191 -14.68 -2.70 -3.79
C PHE A 191 -14.93 -3.99 -4.58
N ASP A 192 -15.85 -4.85 -4.11
CA ASP A 192 -16.15 -6.13 -4.75
C ASP A 192 -14.89 -6.99 -5.01
N PRO A 193 -14.09 -7.28 -3.95
CA PRO A 193 -12.82 -7.95 -4.10
C PRO A 193 -12.99 -9.43 -4.42
N ILE A 194 -12.10 -9.95 -5.29
CA ILE A 194 -12.01 -11.37 -5.64
C ILE A 194 -10.73 -11.94 -5.06
N THR A 195 -10.84 -13.00 -4.25
CA THR A 195 -9.67 -13.76 -3.81
C THR A 195 -9.09 -14.52 -5.00
N HIS A 196 -7.85 -14.19 -5.39
CA HIS A 196 -7.20 -14.82 -6.54
C HIS A 196 -6.01 -15.72 -6.16
N LYS A 197 -5.51 -15.59 -4.93
CA LYS A 197 -4.49 -16.50 -4.38
C LYS A 197 -4.73 -16.71 -2.89
N ARG A 198 -4.41 -17.93 -2.44
CA ARG A 198 -4.30 -18.30 -1.04
C ARG A 198 -2.90 -18.81 -0.77
N ARG A 199 -2.32 -18.37 0.34
CA ARG A 199 -1.00 -18.83 0.80
C ARG A 199 -1.14 -19.38 2.19
N ARG A 200 -0.38 -20.41 2.50
CA ARG A 200 -0.42 -21.07 3.81
C ARG A 200 0.99 -21.23 4.34
N THR A 201 1.20 -20.84 5.58
CA THR A 201 2.44 -21.13 6.31
C THR A 201 2.17 -22.28 7.29
N TYR A 202 3.12 -23.20 7.34
CA TYR A 202 3.10 -24.35 8.24
C TYR A 202 4.16 -24.16 9.31
N LYS A 203 3.92 -24.74 10.50
CA LYS A 203 4.87 -24.82 11.60
C LYS A 203 4.99 -26.28 11.99
N MET A 204 6.20 -26.77 12.19
CA MET A 204 6.51 -28.07 12.74
C MET A 204 7.54 -27.88 13.84
N ASN A 205 7.43 -28.62 14.94
CA ASN A 205 8.46 -28.64 15.96
C ASN A 205 9.67 -29.39 15.43
N ILE A 206 10.87 -28.96 15.81
CA ILE A 206 12.12 -29.62 15.37
C ILE A 206 12.19 -31.06 15.87
N GLU A 207 11.65 -31.32 17.06
CA GLU A 207 11.57 -32.66 17.65
C GLU A 207 10.71 -33.65 16.84
N ASP A 208 9.73 -33.14 16.11
CA ASP A 208 8.84 -33.93 15.24
C ASP A 208 9.43 -34.12 13.83
N TYR A 209 10.63 -33.56 13.56
CA TYR A 209 11.25 -33.64 12.24
C TYR A 209 11.83 -35.05 12.04
N PRO A 210 11.40 -35.79 11.00
CA PRO A 210 11.94 -37.11 10.72
C PRO A 210 13.42 -37.00 10.33
N VAL A 211 14.31 -37.41 11.25
CA VAL A 211 15.73 -37.54 10.93
C VAL A 211 15.86 -38.75 10.01
N LYS A 212 16.33 -38.53 8.78
CA LYS A 212 16.64 -39.60 7.82
C LYS A 212 17.99 -40.19 8.10
#